data_d291f8cd9ed10830b088617ec27fa851
#
_entry.id   d291f8cd9ed10830b088617ec27fa851
#
_cell.length_a   1.000
_cell.length_b   1.000
_cell.length_c   1.000
_cell.angle_alpha   90.00
_cell.angle_beta   90.00
_cell.angle_gamma   90.00
#
_symmetry.space_group_name_H-M   'P 1'
#
loop_
_entity.id
_entity.type
_entity.pdbx_description
1 polymer ?
#
loop_
_entity_poly.entity_id
_entity_poly.type
_entity_poly.pdbx_seq_one_letter_code
_entity_poly.pdbx_strand_id
1 'polypeptide(L)'
;MNVSWRIEALSGPDAAAVVEPLFREYLDWILARFAADLGAESVDPDGTAERAYFAETQRFLGPGGRLLVARRDDEIVGVGAFKPTYDERTAEIKRMFVRPSARGSGIARALLDRLLNDARSEGYTRVRLETMSFMTEAHALYQSVGARAIDPFDGSEAGNVGLAGATTYLELPL
;
A
#
# COMPACT_ATOMS: atom_id res chain seq x y z
N MET A 1 7.94 7.32 27.38
CA MET A 1 8.03 5.84 27.24
C MET A 1 8.26 5.54 25.76
N ASN A 2 9.40 4.89 25.43
CA ASN A 2 9.68 4.51 24.03
C ASN A 2 8.77 3.32 23.70
N VAL A 3 7.71 3.56 22.95
CA VAL A 3 6.81 2.49 22.53
C VAL A 3 7.53 1.71 21.43
N SER A 4 7.97 0.51 21.77
CA SER A 4 8.66 -0.38 20.82
C SER A 4 7.67 -0.96 19.83
N TRP A 5 8.03 -0.97 18.56
CA TRP A 5 7.31 -1.65 17.49
C TRP A 5 8.28 -2.53 16.67
N ARG A 6 7.74 -3.52 15.98
CA ARG A 6 8.52 -4.40 15.10
C ARG A 6 7.81 -4.58 13.76
N ILE A 7 8.57 -4.86 12.72
CA ILE A 7 8.03 -5.23 11.40
C ILE A 7 8.23 -6.73 11.22
N GLU A 8 7.16 -7.39 10.78
CA GLU A 8 7.16 -8.80 10.46
C GLU A 8 6.49 -9.06 9.11
N ALA A 9 6.95 -10.09 8.40
CA ALA A 9 6.29 -10.56 7.18
C ALA A 9 5.17 -11.52 7.58
N LEU A 10 3.99 -11.31 7.02
CA LEU A 10 2.89 -12.27 7.14
C LEU A 10 2.98 -13.33 6.03
N SER A 11 2.75 -14.56 6.41
CA SER A 11 2.71 -15.70 5.50
C SER A 11 1.82 -16.80 6.07
N GLY A 12 1.45 -17.78 5.24
CA GLY A 12 0.62 -18.89 5.65
C GLY A 12 -0.89 -18.64 5.48
N PRO A 13 -1.71 -19.64 5.78
CA PRO A 13 -3.14 -19.64 5.44
C PRO A 13 -3.95 -18.56 6.15
N ASP A 14 -3.56 -18.17 7.35
CA ASP A 14 -4.30 -17.19 8.16
C ASP A 14 -3.86 -15.75 7.92
N ALA A 15 -2.81 -15.51 7.13
CA ALA A 15 -2.23 -14.17 6.92
C ALA A 15 -3.25 -13.15 6.40
N ALA A 16 -4.12 -13.55 5.48
CA ALA A 16 -5.17 -12.69 4.95
C ALA A 16 -6.17 -12.27 6.02
N ALA A 17 -6.63 -13.23 6.85
CA ALA A 17 -7.57 -12.96 7.94
C ALA A 17 -6.94 -12.06 9.01
N VAL A 18 -5.65 -12.23 9.29
CA VAL A 18 -4.91 -11.41 10.27
C VAL A 18 -4.82 -9.94 9.85
N VAL A 19 -4.67 -9.65 8.55
CA VAL A 19 -4.52 -8.27 8.06
C VAL A 19 -5.84 -7.61 7.67
N GLU A 20 -6.89 -8.39 7.42
CA GLU A 20 -8.19 -7.91 6.93
C GLU A 20 -8.76 -6.75 7.76
N PRO A 21 -8.77 -6.77 9.12
CA PRO A 21 -9.29 -5.64 9.90
C PRO A 21 -8.59 -4.32 9.59
N LEU A 22 -7.25 -4.33 9.42
CA LEU A 22 -6.48 -3.13 9.09
C LEU A 22 -6.70 -2.69 7.63
N PHE A 23 -6.87 -3.64 6.70
CA PHE A 23 -7.22 -3.34 5.33
C PHE A 23 -8.60 -2.69 5.21
N ARG A 24 -9.58 -3.16 6.00
CA ARG A 24 -10.91 -2.55 6.06
C ARG A 24 -10.85 -1.14 6.61
N GLU A 25 -10.14 -0.93 7.72
CA GLU A 25 -9.91 0.41 8.31
C GLU A 25 -9.27 1.38 7.29
N TYR A 26 -8.30 0.89 6.50
CA TYR A 26 -7.66 1.68 5.46
C TYR A 26 -8.61 2.01 4.30
N LEU A 27 -9.40 1.04 3.84
CA LEU A 27 -10.38 1.24 2.78
C LEU A 27 -11.45 2.25 3.21
N ASP A 28 -12.01 2.11 4.41
CA ASP A 28 -13.00 3.03 4.96
C ASP A 28 -12.45 4.45 5.06
N TRP A 29 -11.19 4.59 5.47
CA TRP A 29 -10.52 5.88 5.53
C TRP A 29 -10.35 6.51 4.14
N ILE A 30 -9.94 5.73 3.12
CA ILE A 30 -9.82 6.20 1.74
C ILE A 30 -11.18 6.64 1.19
N LEU A 31 -12.21 5.80 1.34
CA LEU A 31 -13.56 6.10 0.83
C LEU A 31 -14.14 7.37 1.48
N ALA A 32 -13.95 7.54 2.79
CA ALA A 32 -14.36 8.75 3.49
C ALA A 32 -13.62 10.02 2.95
N ARG A 33 -12.33 9.89 2.63
CA ARG A 33 -11.55 10.98 2.02
C ARG A 33 -12.02 11.31 0.60
N PHE A 34 -12.32 10.30 -0.21
CA PHE A 34 -12.90 10.52 -1.54
C PHE A 34 -14.24 11.26 -1.46
N ALA A 35 -15.13 10.85 -0.55
CA ALA A 35 -16.40 11.52 -0.37
C ALA A 35 -16.22 13.00 0.03
N ALA A 36 -15.26 13.29 0.91
CA ALA A 36 -14.99 14.64 1.38
C ALA A 36 -14.31 15.52 0.31
N ASP A 37 -13.33 15.00 -0.42
CA ASP A 37 -12.49 15.79 -1.31
C ASP A 37 -13.04 15.89 -2.74
N LEU A 38 -13.81 14.89 -3.19
CA LEU A 38 -14.37 14.82 -4.55
C LEU A 38 -15.87 14.99 -4.62
N GLY A 39 -16.56 15.10 -3.46
CA GLY A 39 -18.00 15.26 -3.40
C GLY A 39 -18.79 14.05 -3.92
N ALA A 40 -18.16 12.88 -4.00
CA ALA A 40 -18.78 11.67 -4.51
C ALA A 40 -19.68 11.06 -3.44
N GLU A 41 -20.98 10.89 -3.72
CA GLU A 41 -21.93 10.24 -2.81
C GLU A 41 -21.61 8.74 -2.63
N SER A 42 -20.97 8.11 -3.62
CA SER A 42 -20.44 6.75 -3.54
C SER A 42 -19.37 6.52 -4.60
N VAL A 43 -18.20 6.06 -4.18
CA VAL A 43 -17.10 5.70 -5.07
C VAL A 43 -17.19 4.24 -5.53
N ASP A 44 -17.94 3.41 -4.81
CA ASP A 44 -18.12 1.96 -5.06
C ASP A 44 -19.54 1.52 -4.75
N PRO A 45 -20.54 1.97 -5.56
CA PRO A 45 -21.95 1.77 -5.25
C PRO A 45 -22.41 0.30 -5.27
N ASP A 46 -21.67 -0.58 -5.93
CA ASP A 46 -21.97 -2.01 -6.05
C ASP A 46 -20.99 -2.92 -5.30
N GLY A 47 -20.03 -2.36 -4.58
CA GLY A 47 -19.01 -3.09 -3.83
C GLY A 47 -18.00 -3.85 -4.71
N THR A 48 -17.88 -3.51 -6.00
CA THR A 48 -16.95 -4.18 -6.91
C THR A 48 -15.50 -3.82 -6.59
N ALA A 49 -15.22 -2.56 -6.29
CA ALA A 49 -13.88 -2.13 -5.91
C ALA A 49 -13.46 -2.72 -4.56
N GLU A 50 -14.37 -2.79 -3.59
CA GLU A 50 -14.11 -3.45 -2.30
C GLU A 50 -13.75 -4.93 -2.48
N ARG A 51 -14.53 -5.67 -3.27
CA ARG A 51 -14.23 -7.10 -3.54
C ARG A 51 -12.88 -7.28 -4.22
N ALA A 52 -12.56 -6.45 -5.20
CA ALA A 52 -11.25 -6.48 -5.90
C ALA A 52 -10.11 -6.14 -4.93
N TYR A 53 -10.31 -5.15 -4.06
CA TYR A 53 -9.36 -4.73 -3.04
C TYR A 53 -8.96 -5.88 -2.11
N PHE A 54 -9.92 -6.64 -1.59
CA PHE A 54 -9.63 -7.79 -0.71
C PHE A 54 -9.10 -9.02 -1.48
N ALA A 55 -9.59 -9.29 -2.68
CA ALA A 55 -9.10 -10.39 -3.52
C ALA A 55 -7.62 -10.22 -3.89
N GLU A 56 -7.13 -8.98 -4.03
CA GLU A 56 -5.73 -8.70 -4.33
C GLU A 56 -4.76 -9.18 -3.23
N THR A 57 -5.23 -9.37 -1.99
CA THR A 57 -4.42 -9.83 -0.86
C THR A 57 -3.67 -11.13 -1.19
N GLN A 58 -4.27 -12.02 -1.98
CA GLN A 58 -3.62 -13.27 -2.39
C GLN A 58 -2.37 -13.05 -3.24
N ARG A 59 -2.28 -11.93 -3.96
CA ARG A 59 -1.10 -11.59 -4.76
C ARG A 59 0.07 -11.10 -3.90
N PHE A 60 -0.22 -10.53 -2.73
CA PHE A 60 0.81 -10.13 -1.76
C PHE A 60 1.38 -11.34 -1.00
N LEU A 61 0.59 -12.40 -0.86
CA LEU A 61 0.96 -13.64 -0.17
C LEU A 61 1.51 -14.71 -1.12
N GLY A 62 1.33 -14.53 -2.43
CA GLY A 62 1.78 -15.46 -3.47
C GLY A 62 3.26 -15.28 -3.82
N PRO A 63 3.75 -16.10 -4.77
CA PRO A 63 5.13 -16.01 -5.27
C PRO A 63 5.46 -14.61 -5.80
N GLY A 64 6.63 -14.10 -5.41
CA GLY A 64 7.09 -12.76 -5.79
C GLY A 64 6.35 -11.62 -5.10
N GLY A 65 5.40 -11.90 -4.22
CA GLY A 65 4.71 -10.91 -3.39
C GLY A 65 5.30 -10.78 -1.99
N ARG A 66 4.89 -9.75 -1.27
CA ARG A 66 5.26 -9.52 0.13
C ARG A 66 4.15 -8.76 0.85
N LEU A 67 3.82 -9.22 2.04
CA LEU A 67 2.92 -8.53 2.96
C LEU A 67 3.63 -8.34 4.30
N LEU A 68 3.82 -7.08 4.69
CA LEU A 68 4.46 -6.69 5.95
C LEU A 68 3.45 -6.02 6.87
N VAL A 69 3.58 -6.28 8.16
CA VAL A 69 2.85 -5.53 9.19
C VAL A 69 3.83 -4.96 10.22
N ALA A 70 3.45 -3.82 10.79
CA ALA A 70 4.08 -3.27 11.96
C ALA A 70 3.22 -3.57 13.18
N ARG A 71 3.81 -4.25 14.18
CA ARG A 71 3.18 -4.52 15.47
C ARG A 71 3.74 -3.63 16.55
N ARG A 72 2.84 -3.12 17.37
CA ARG A 72 3.13 -2.47 18.64
C ARG A 72 2.39 -3.27 19.71
N ASP A 73 3.16 -3.90 20.60
CA ASP A 73 2.65 -4.95 21.48
C ASP A 73 1.97 -6.07 20.67
N ASP A 74 0.72 -6.39 20.93
CA ASP A 74 -0.05 -7.40 20.19
C ASP A 74 -0.90 -6.81 19.06
N GLU A 75 -0.89 -5.49 18.89
CA GLU A 75 -1.72 -4.78 17.91
C GLU A 75 -0.99 -4.55 16.59
N ILE A 76 -1.66 -4.81 15.45
CA ILE A 76 -1.17 -4.39 14.14
C ILE A 76 -1.52 -2.92 13.95
N VAL A 77 -0.50 -2.07 13.83
CA VAL A 77 -0.66 -0.61 13.72
C VAL A 77 -0.23 -0.06 12.36
N GLY A 78 0.33 -0.89 11.50
CA GLY A 78 0.74 -0.49 10.16
C GLY A 78 0.85 -1.68 9.22
N VAL A 79 0.77 -1.43 7.93
CA VAL A 79 0.85 -2.42 6.87
C VAL A 79 1.51 -1.83 5.63
N GLY A 80 2.13 -2.66 4.84
CA GLY A 80 2.62 -2.37 3.50
C GLY A 80 2.85 -3.66 2.73
N ALA A 81 2.64 -3.62 1.43
CA ALA A 81 2.77 -4.79 0.58
C ALA A 81 3.39 -4.46 -0.76
N PHE A 82 3.88 -5.46 -1.47
CA PHE A 82 4.09 -5.40 -2.90
C PHE A 82 3.64 -6.70 -3.58
N LYS A 83 3.36 -6.59 -4.86
CA LYS A 83 3.01 -7.72 -5.74
C LYS A 83 3.83 -7.65 -7.03
N PRO A 84 4.03 -8.79 -7.73
CA PRO A 84 4.58 -8.79 -9.08
C PRO A 84 3.64 -8.05 -10.04
N THR A 85 4.21 -7.48 -11.09
CA THR A 85 3.49 -6.90 -12.22
C THR A 85 3.62 -7.79 -13.46
N TYR A 86 3.12 -7.36 -14.62
CA TYR A 86 3.35 -8.05 -15.89
C TYR A 86 4.81 -7.94 -16.36
N ASP A 87 5.54 -6.89 -15.92
CA ASP A 87 6.98 -6.80 -16.10
C ASP A 87 7.66 -7.53 -14.93
N GLU A 88 8.28 -8.68 -15.23
CA GLU A 88 8.93 -9.55 -14.24
C GLU A 88 10.03 -8.86 -13.40
N ARG A 89 10.51 -7.69 -13.86
CA ARG A 89 11.53 -6.90 -13.14
C ARG A 89 10.95 -5.77 -12.29
N THR A 90 9.63 -5.61 -12.29
CA THR A 90 8.93 -4.53 -11.59
C THR A 90 7.96 -5.09 -10.55
N ALA A 91 8.10 -4.67 -9.30
CA ALA A 91 7.09 -4.87 -8.27
C ALA A 91 6.21 -3.63 -8.12
N GLU A 92 4.98 -3.81 -7.66
CA GLU A 92 4.07 -2.72 -7.35
C GLU A 92 3.81 -2.65 -5.85
N ILE A 93 4.21 -1.54 -5.21
CA ILE A 93 3.94 -1.28 -3.80
C ILE A 93 2.48 -0.87 -3.63
N LYS A 94 1.81 -1.50 -2.66
CA LYS A 94 0.39 -1.32 -2.35
C LYS A 94 0.17 -1.28 -0.84
N ARG A 95 -1.01 -0.81 -0.45
CA ARG A 95 -1.54 -0.94 0.93
C ARG A 95 -0.64 -0.33 2.02
N MET A 96 0.12 0.73 1.69
CA MET A 96 0.91 1.45 2.69
C MET A 96 -0.01 2.27 3.60
N PHE A 97 -0.19 1.79 4.83
CA PHE A 97 -1.05 2.46 5.81
C PHE A 97 -0.46 2.33 7.21
N VAL A 98 -0.55 3.39 8.00
CA VAL A 98 -0.22 3.42 9.43
C VAL A 98 -1.38 4.10 10.16
N ARG A 99 -1.91 3.41 11.17
CA ARG A 99 -2.99 3.97 12.01
C ARG A 99 -2.62 5.36 12.52
N PRO A 100 -3.57 6.30 12.56
CA PRO A 100 -3.30 7.65 13.05
C PRO A 100 -2.60 7.69 14.41
N SER A 101 -2.99 6.79 15.34
CA SER A 101 -2.40 6.66 16.69
C SER A 101 -0.93 6.23 16.71
N ALA A 102 -0.40 5.73 15.60
CA ALA A 102 0.98 5.26 15.47
C ALA A 102 1.83 6.09 14.48
N ARG A 103 1.25 7.12 13.87
CA ARG A 103 1.99 8.03 12.97
C ARG A 103 3.05 8.82 13.73
N GLY A 104 4.05 9.32 13.00
CA GLY A 104 5.16 10.08 13.58
C GLY A 104 6.20 9.24 14.32
N SER A 105 6.03 7.90 14.39
CA SER A 105 6.94 6.97 15.08
C SER A 105 7.97 6.29 14.17
N GLY A 106 8.04 6.68 12.89
CA GLY A 106 8.97 6.10 11.91
C GLY A 106 8.50 4.80 11.23
N ILE A 107 7.34 4.27 11.59
CA ILE A 107 6.82 2.99 11.09
C ILE A 107 6.67 2.99 9.56
N ALA A 108 6.07 4.04 8.97
CA ALA A 108 5.87 4.10 7.52
C ALA A 108 7.19 4.04 6.76
N ARG A 109 8.23 4.76 7.24
CA ARG A 109 9.57 4.72 6.65
C ARG A 109 10.19 3.34 6.77
N ALA A 110 10.11 2.71 7.93
CA ALA A 110 10.68 1.39 8.15
C ALA A 110 9.96 0.29 7.33
N LEU A 111 8.63 0.38 7.18
CA LEU A 111 7.87 -0.51 6.26
C LEU A 111 8.36 -0.34 4.82
N LEU A 112 8.48 0.90 4.34
CA LEU A 112 8.95 1.17 2.99
C LEU A 112 10.37 0.67 2.76
N ASP A 113 11.31 0.99 3.65
CA ASP A 113 12.70 0.54 3.55
C ASP A 113 12.80 -1.00 3.53
N ARG A 114 11.99 -1.69 4.32
CA ARG A 114 11.92 -3.14 4.33
C ARG A 114 11.32 -3.70 3.04
N LEU A 115 10.23 -3.12 2.50
CA LEU A 115 9.66 -3.53 1.22
C LEU A 115 10.65 -3.37 0.07
N LEU A 116 11.39 -2.25 0.02
CA LEU A 116 12.42 -2.02 -1.01
C LEU A 116 13.56 -3.05 -0.93
N ASN A 117 14.00 -3.39 0.28
CA ASN A 117 15.03 -4.42 0.47
C ASN A 117 14.52 -5.81 0.09
N ASP A 118 13.30 -6.16 0.49
CA ASP A 118 12.68 -7.43 0.14
C ASP A 118 12.46 -7.54 -1.38
N ALA A 119 12.04 -6.47 -2.06
CA ALA A 119 11.89 -6.43 -3.51
C ALA A 119 13.22 -6.64 -4.25
N ARG A 120 14.31 -6.01 -3.78
CA ARG A 120 15.67 -6.29 -4.31
C ARG A 120 16.06 -7.75 -4.16
N SER A 121 15.77 -8.33 -3.01
CA SER A 121 16.09 -9.74 -2.71
C SER A 121 15.29 -10.72 -3.57
N GLU A 122 14.08 -10.35 -3.99
CA GLU A 122 13.26 -11.10 -4.95
C GLU A 122 13.72 -10.92 -6.41
N GLY A 123 14.71 -10.04 -6.68
CA GLY A 123 15.27 -9.82 -8.01
C GLY A 123 14.61 -8.69 -8.81
N TYR A 124 13.73 -7.91 -8.22
CA TYR A 124 13.17 -6.73 -8.87
C TYR A 124 14.25 -5.64 -9.01
N THR A 125 14.18 -4.89 -10.11
CA THR A 125 15.09 -3.77 -10.40
C THR A 125 14.43 -2.42 -10.25
N ARG A 126 13.10 -2.42 -10.09
CA ARG A 126 12.32 -1.22 -9.82
C ARG A 126 11.04 -1.55 -9.05
N VAL A 127 10.53 -0.56 -8.36
CA VAL A 127 9.17 -0.57 -7.84
C VAL A 127 8.38 0.58 -8.42
N ARG A 128 7.09 0.37 -8.64
CA ARG A 128 6.14 1.42 -8.97
C ARG A 128 5.00 1.44 -7.96
N LEU A 129 4.30 2.54 -7.88
CA LEU A 129 3.16 2.70 -7.00
C LEU A 129 2.23 3.80 -7.50
N GLU A 130 1.01 3.75 -7.03
CA GLU A 130 0.02 4.81 -7.18
C GLU A 130 -0.39 5.33 -5.81
N THR A 131 -0.62 6.62 -5.70
CA THR A 131 -1.09 7.28 -4.48
C THR A 131 -2.02 8.43 -4.83
N MET A 132 -3.01 8.68 -3.99
CA MET A 132 -3.95 9.77 -4.24
C MET A 132 -3.28 11.14 -4.07
N SER A 133 -3.67 12.12 -4.89
CA SER A 133 -3.09 13.46 -4.88
C SER A 133 -3.21 14.16 -3.52
N PHE A 134 -4.22 13.82 -2.72
CA PHE A 134 -4.42 14.38 -1.39
C PHE A 134 -3.55 13.74 -0.29
N MET A 135 -2.83 12.64 -0.58
CA MET A 135 -1.98 11.94 0.39
C MET A 135 -0.59 12.58 0.48
N THR A 136 -0.51 13.81 0.94
CA THR A 136 0.73 14.62 0.93
C THR A 136 1.88 14.00 1.72
N GLU A 137 1.59 13.34 2.85
CA GLU A 137 2.60 12.65 3.65
C GLU A 137 3.17 11.42 2.93
N ALA A 138 2.33 10.70 2.18
CA ALA A 138 2.78 9.57 1.36
C ALA A 138 3.68 10.05 0.22
N HIS A 139 3.32 11.15 -0.44
CA HIS A 139 4.17 11.78 -1.46
C HIS A 139 5.55 12.14 -0.90
N ALA A 140 5.58 12.83 0.25
CA ALA A 140 6.84 13.21 0.90
C ALA A 140 7.70 11.98 1.25
N LEU A 141 7.06 10.91 1.76
CA LEU A 141 7.73 9.65 2.08
C LEU A 141 8.38 9.02 0.85
N TYR A 142 7.64 8.86 -0.25
CA TYR A 142 8.16 8.24 -1.47
C TYR A 142 9.24 9.09 -2.14
N GLN A 143 9.08 10.41 -2.18
CA GLN A 143 10.10 11.33 -2.70
C GLN A 143 11.39 11.28 -1.87
N SER A 144 11.29 11.08 -0.55
CA SER A 144 12.46 11.00 0.34
C SER A 144 13.36 9.80 0.08
N VAL A 145 12.87 8.77 -0.62
CA VAL A 145 13.65 7.61 -1.07
C VAL A 145 14.03 7.68 -2.55
N GLY A 146 13.72 8.79 -3.23
CA GLY A 146 14.09 9.03 -4.64
C GLY A 146 13.05 8.61 -5.67
N ALA A 147 11.82 8.31 -5.26
CA ALA A 147 10.73 8.01 -6.20
C ALA A 147 10.43 9.25 -7.08
N ARG A 148 10.17 9.00 -8.36
CA ARG A 148 9.91 10.03 -9.37
C ARG A 148 8.55 9.82 -10.01
N ALA A 149 7.89 10.92 -10.39
CA ALA A 149 6.63 10.86 -11.11
C ALA A 149 6.81 10.23 -12.50
N ILE A 150 5.85 9.40 -12.87
CA ILE A 150 5.75 8.75 -14.18
C ILE A 150 4.33 8.93 -14.72
N ASP A 151 4.14 8.61 -16.00
CA ASP A 151 2.81 8.50 -16.59
C ASP A 151 2.02 7.33 -15.99
N PRO A 152 0.66 7.36 -16.08
CA PRO A 152 -0.16 6.23 -15.69
C PRO A 152 0.29 4.93 -16.37
N PHE A 153 0.25 3.83 -15.62
CA PHE A 153 0.65 2.53 -16.14
C PHE A 153 -0.53 1.56 -16.20
N ASP A 154 -0.44 0.60 -17.13
CA ASP A 154 -1.47 -0.41 -17.32
C ASP A 154 -1.67 -1.29 -16.07
N GLY A 155 -2.92 -1.57 -15.75
CA GLY A 155 -3.32 -2.38 -14.59
C GLY A 155 -3.28 -1.61 -13.27
N SER A 156 -3.17 -0.26 -13.31
CA SER A 156 -3.32 0.57 -12.11
C SER A 156 -4.74 0.45 -11.54
N GLU A 157 -4.86 0.40 -10.21
CA GLU A 157 -6.17 0.28 -9.54
C GLU A 157 -7.01 1.55 -9.76
N ALA A 158 -6.40 2.73 -9.63
CA ALA A 158 -7.06 4.01 -9.86
C ALA A 158 -7.52 4.19 -11.31
N GLY A 159 -6.75 3.71 -12.29
CA GLY A 159 -7.14 3.72 -13.69
C GLY A 159 -8.40 2.89 -13.95
N ASN A 160 -8.51 1.73 -13.31
CA ASN A 160 -9.63 0.81 -13.48
C ASN A 160 -10.96 1.34 -12.89
N VAL A 161 -10.88 2.22 -11.89
CA VAL A 161 -12.07 2.82 -11.25
C VAL A 161 -12.30 4.29 -11.62
N GLY A 162 -11.64 4.79 -12.66
CA GLY A 162 -11.86 6.15 -13.17
C GLY A 162 -11.23 7.26 -12.32
N LEU A 163 -10.30 6.95 -11.42
CA LEU A 163 -9.66 7.89 -10.52
C LEU A 163 -8.25 8.34 -10.97
N ALA A 164 -7.86 8.04 -12.21
CA ALA A 164 -6.55 8.39 -12.75
C ALA A 164 -6.21 9.88 -12.61
N GLY A 165 -7.20 10.78 -12.79
CA GLY A 165 -7.01 12.23 -12.66
C GLY A 165 -6.76 12.73 -11.21
N ALA A 166 -7.08 11.90 -10.20
CA ALA A 166 -6.85 12.21 -8.78
C ALA A 166 -5.67 11.41 -8.21
N THR A 167 -4.88 10.77 -9.07
CA THR A 167 -3.81 9.85 -8.69
C THR A 167 -2.46 10.33 -9.21
N THR A 168 -1.43 10.17 -8.39
CA THR A 168 -0.03 10.34 -8.79
C THR A 168 0.62 8.95 -8.91
N TYR A 169 1.31 8.74 -10.01
CA TYR A 169 2.05 7.52 -10.31
C TYR A 169 3.53 7.77 -10.11
N LEU A 170 4.19 6.89 -9.38
CA LEU A 170 5.59 7.03 -9.01
C LEU A 170 6.37 5.75 -9.32
N GLU A 171 7.64 5.90 -9.67
CA GLU A 171 8.58 4.80 -9.87
C GLU A 171 9.89 5.09 -9.11
N LEU A 172 10.51 4.04 -8.59
CA LEU A 172 11.80 4.07 -7.93
C LEU A 172 12.66 2.92 -8.48
N PRO A 173 13.84 3.19 -9.08
CA PRO A 173 14.86 2.17 -9.32
C PRO A 173 15.36 1.56 -8.00
N LEU A 174 15.65 0.25 -8.00
CA LEU A 174 16.12 -0.48 -6.83
C LEU A 174 17.63 -0.71 -6.83
#